data_831bf4019ab9bcc39bc2f60402ffe978
#
_entry.id   831bf4019ab9bcc39bc2f60402ffe978
#
_cell.length_a   1.000
_cell.length_b   1.000
_cell.length_c   1.000
_cell.angle_alpha   90.00
_cell.angle_beta   90.00
_cell.angle_gamma   90.00
#
_symmetry.space_group_name_H-M   'P 1'
#
loop_
_entity.id
_entity.type
_entity.pdbx_description
1 polymer ?
#
loop_
_entity_poly.entity_id
_entity_poly.type
_entity_poly.pdbx_seq_one_letter_code
_entity_poly.pdbx_strand_id
1 'polypeptide(L)'
;MLKYEIVSILRNKAAYIFLLVVLLFGLKATVELQRSITSSQDTNYIKRELQYELVMHRQLLESELATARRDAGDAKRRKFNTNAIQFRKWRIEELQELIALLEVGGTESQQFQKEYKAYGVICSIVSYQMFVYPERGCSPVEVR
;
A
#
# COMPACT_ATOMS: atom_id res chain seq x y z
N MET A 1 34.45 12.70 36.64
CA MET A 1 34.30 13.59 35.43
C MET A 1 32.88 13.70 34.97
N LEU A 2 32.15 12.63 34.70
CA LEU A 2 30.76 12.66 34.17
C LEU A 2 29.77 13.52 34.98
N LYS A 3 29.88 13.54 36.31
CA LYS A 3 28.96 14.34 37.17
C LYS A 3 29.07 15.86 36.94
N TYR A 4 30.26 16.37 36.68
CA TYR A 4 30.48 17.81 36.45
C TYR A 4 30.01 18.27 35.06
N GLU A 5 30.10 17.41 34.06
CA GLU A 5 29.59 17.70 32.72
C GLU A 5 28.08 17.74 32.70
N ILE A 6 27.41 16.79 33.37
CA ILE A 6 25.93 16.78 33.49
C ILE A 6 25.44 18.04 34.21
N VAL A 7 26.07 18.46 35.31
CA VAL A 7 25.70 19.67 36.03
C VAL A 7 25.94 20.94 35.19
N SER A 8 26.99 20.96 34.37
CA SER A 8 27.27 22.08 33.45
C SER A 8 26.23 22.18 32.36
N ILE A 9 25.79 21.05 31.80
CA ILE A 9 24.70 21.00 30.79
C ILE A 9 23.37 21.47 31.39
N LEU A 10 23.04 21.00 32.60
CA LEU A 10 21.83 21.38 33.32
C LEU A 10 21.79 22.87 33.72
N ARG A 11 22.95 23.56 33.80
CA ARG A 11 23.04 25.00 34.10
C ARG A 11 22.89 25.91 32.89
N ASN A 12 22.90 25.33 31.68
CA ASN A 12 22.79 26.10 30.45
C ASN A 12 21.32 26.22 30.03
N LYS A 13 20.78 27.46 30.11
CA LYS A 13 19.40 27.75 29.70
C LYS A 13 19.09 27.31 28.27
N ALA A 14 20.07 27.38 27.36
CA ALA A 14 19.95 26.92 25.99
C ALA A 14 19.73 25.39 25.88
N ALA A 15 20.34 24.60 26.79
CA ALA A 15 20.13 23.14 26.83
C ALA A 15 18.70 22.78 27.24
N TYR A 16 18.10 23.54 28.15
CA TYR A 16 16.68 23.32 28.51
C TYR A 16 15.74 23.65 27.36
N ILE A 17 15.99 24.74 26.65
CA ILE A 17 15.19 25.12 25.47
C ILE A 17 15.29 24.04 24.42
N PHE A 18 16.51 23.56 24.12
CA PHE A 18 16.72 22.48 23.14
C PHE A 18 15.99 21.19 23.55
N LEU A 19 16.11 20.79 24.83
CA LEU A 19 15.46 19.59 25.36
C LEU A 19 13.92 19.71 25.29
N LEU A 20 13.38 20.88 25.57
CA LEU A 20 11.94 21.16 25.46
C LEU A 20 11.45 21.11 24.03
N VAL A 21 12.23 21.64 23.07
CA VAL A 21 11.94 21.55 21.64
C VAL A 21 11.94 20.10 21.17
N VAL A 22 12.96 19.30 21.53
CA VAL A 22 13.03 17.89 21.19
C VAL A 22 11.86 17.10 21.77
N LEU A 23 11.47 17.39 23.02
CA LEU A 23 10.32 16.77 23.68
C LEU A 23 9.00 17.12 22.97
N LEU A 24 8.80 18.38 22.57
CA LEU A 24 7.61 18.82 21.83
C LEU A 24 7.54 18.16 20.44
N PHE A 25 8.66 18.09 19.73
CA PHE A 25 8.72 17.38 18.43
C PHE A 25 8.46 15.88 18.58
N GLY A 26 9.02 15.25 19.62
CA GLY A 26 8.77 13.83 19.92
C GLY A 26 7.30 13.55 20.23
N LEU A 27 6.67 14.41 21.05
CA LEU A 27 5.25 14.32 21.35
C LEU A 27 4.38 14.51 20.09
N LYS A 28 4.70 15.50 19.26
CA LYS A 28 3.98 15.73 18.00
C LYS A 28 4.10 14.50 17.08
N ALA A 29 5.31 13.97 16.90
CA ALA A 29 5.55 12.80 16.07
C ALA A 29 4.79 11.55 16.58
N THR A 30 4.75 11.32 17.90
CA THR A 30 3.97 10.22 18.49
C THR A 30 2.47 10.39 18.29
N VAL A 31 1.93 11.59 18.43
CA VAL A 31 0.51 11.87 18.21
C VAL A 31 0.14 11.69 16.72
N GLU A 32 0.98 12.15 15.81
CA GLU A 32 0.77 11.96 14.36
C GLU A 32 0.85 10.48 13.97
N LEU A 33 1.82 9.74 14.52
CA LEU A 33 1.94 8.30 14.31
C LEU A 33 0.70 7.56 14.84
N GLN A 34 0.24 7.91 16.04
CA GLN A 34 -0.95 7.30 16.65
C GLN A 34 -2.22 7.63 15.87
N ARG A 35 -2.36 8.85 15.36
CA ARG A 35 -3.46 9.23 14.46
C ARG A 35 -3.41 8.46 13.14
N SER A 36 -2.23 8.29 12.56
CA SER A 36 -2.05 7.50 11.34
C SER A 36 -2.42 6.04 11.54
N ILE A 37 -2.03 5.44 12.67
CA ILE A 37 -2.40 4.06 13.03
C ILE A 37 -3.91 3.95 13.26
N THR A 38 -4.52 4.89 13.98
CA THR A 38 -5.96 4.86 14.29
C THR A 38 -6.80 5.10 13.02
N SER A 39 -6.39 6.01 12.13
CA SER A 39 -7.10 6.24 10.87
C SER A 39 -6.97 5.08 9.88
N SER A 40 -5.84 4.38 9.89
CA SER A 40 -5.66 3.18 9.07
C SER A 40 -6.47 1.97 9.57
N GLN A 41 -6.92 2.00 10.83
CA GLN A 41 -7.79 0.97 11.41
C GLN A 41 -9.30 1.30 11.23
N ASP A 42 -9.65 2.48 10.74
CA ASP A 42 -11.05 2.81 10.47
C ASP A 42 -11.57 2.00 9.28
N THR A 43 -12.50 1.09 9.57
CA THR A 43 -13.14 0.21 8.57
C THR A 43 -13.72 1.00 7.40
N ASN A 44 -14.29 2.18 7.65
CA ASN A 44 -14.86 3.02 6.60
C ASN A 44 -13.78 3.65 5.71
N TYR A 45 -12.64 3.99 6.28
CA TYR A 45 -11.51 4.52 5.52
C TYR A 45 -10.95 3.45 4.57
N ILE A 46 -10.62 2.28 5.11
CA ILE A 46 -10.10 1.16 4.32
C ILE A 46 -11.10 0.73 3.25
N LYS A 47 -12.39 0.67 3.58
CA LYS A 47 -13.44 0.36 2.60
C LYS A 47 -13.45 1.35 1.43
N ARG A 48 -13.38 2.65 1.70
CA ARG A 48 -13.33 3.69 0.65
C ARG A 48 -12.09 3.56 -0.22
N GLU A 49 -10.94 3.28 0.38
CA GLU A 49 -9.68 3.09 -0.34
C GLU A 49 -9.77 1.89 -1.28
N LEU A 50 -10.23 0.73 -0.80
CA LEU A 50 -10.44 -0.46 -1.63
C LEU A 50 -11.46 -0.22 -2.74
N GLN A 51 -12.56 0.48 -2.46
CA GLN A 51 -13.56 0.85 -3.47
C GLN A 51 -12.98 1.78 -4.54
N TYR A 52 -12.18 2.77 -4.13
CA TYR A 52 -11.51 3.66 -5.07
C TYR A 52 -10.53 2.90 -5.97
N GLU A 53 -9.71 2.02 -5.40
CA GLU A 53 -8.82 1.14 -6.18
C GLU A 53 -9.60 0.26 -7.15
N LEU A 54 -10.72 -0.32 -6.72
CA LEU A 54 -11.56 -1.16 -7.56
C LEU A 54 -12.09 -0.38 -8.78
N VAL A 55 -12.59 0.84 -8.58
CA VAL A 55 -13.08 1.70 -9.67
C VAL A 55 -11.93 2.04 -10.63
N MET A 56 -10.79 2.43 -10.09
CA MET A 56 -9.59 2.75 -10.89
C MET A 56 -9.15 1.56 -11.74
N HIS A 57 -9.10 0.35 -11.16
CA HIS A 57 -8.68 -0.84 -11.90
C HIS A 57 -9.68 -1.26 -12.98
N ARG A 58 -10.98 -1.05 -12.79
CA ARG A 58 -11.98 -1.26 -13.83
C ARG A 58 -11.78 -0.31 -15.01
N GLN A 59 -11.55 0.98 -14.76
CA GLN A 59 -11.28 1.96 -15.82
C GLN A 59 -9.99 1.64 -16.59
N LEU A 60 -8.94 1.24 -15.87
CA LEU A 60 -7.67 0.81 -16.49
C LEU A 60 -7.88 -0.44 -17.36
N LEU A 61 -8.65 -1.42 -16.89
CA LEU A 61 -8.98 -2.62 -17.67
C LEU A 61 -9.67 -2.27 -18.98
N GLU A 62 -10.64 -1.36 -18.96
CA GLU A 62 -11.33 -0.90 -20.18
C GLU A 62 -10.36 -0.24 -21.16
N SER A 63 -9.45 0.60 -20.66
CA SER A 63 -8.43 1.26 -21.51
C SER A 63 -7.42 0.27 -22.10
N GLU A 64 -7.00 -0.73 -21.30
CA GLU A 64 -6.08 -1.80 -21.75
C GLU A 64 -6.76 -2.71 -22.80
N LEU A 65 -8.05 -3.02 -22.64
CA LEU A 65 -8.82 -3.77 -23.64
C LEU A 65 -8.97 -2.98 -24.95
N ALA A 66 -9.19 -1.66 -24.88
CA ALA A 66 -9.25 -0.81 -26.07
C ALA A 66 -7.88 -0.75 -26.79
N THR A 67 -6.78 -0.68 -26.04
CA THR A 67 -5.42 -0.70 -26.57
C THR A 67 -5.09 -2.06 -27.20
N ALA A 68 -5.45 -3.16 -26.54
CA ALA A 68 -5.23 -4.51 -27.08
C ALA A 68 -5.93 -4.74 -28.43
N ARG A 69 -7.13 -4.16 -28.60
CA ARG A 69 -7.86 -4.21 -29.90
C ARG A 69 -7.12 -3.47 -31.01
N ARG A 70 -6.47 -2.34 -30.69
CA ARG A 70 -5.69 -1.55 -31.67
C ARG A 70 -4.39 -2.25 -32.04
N ASP A 71 -3.72 -2.88 -31.08
CA ASP A 71 -2.40 -3.49 -31.24
C ASP A 71 -2.47 -4.97 -31.68
N ALA A 72 -3.60 -5.44 -32.16
CA ALA A 72 -3.83 -6.85 -32.52
C ALA A 72 -2.85 -7.42 -33.56
N GLY A 73 -2.21 -6.55 -34.37
CA GLY A 73 -1.23 -6.96 -35.37
C GLY A 73 0.17 -7.26 -34.88
N ASP A 74 0.56 -6.77 -33.67
CA ASP A 74 1.90 -6.93 -33.11
C ASP A 74 1.94 -8.04 -32.04
N ALA A 75 2.67 -9.12 -32.32
CA ALA A 75 2.74 -10.27 -31.43
C ALA A 75 3.37 -9.96 -30.06
N LYS A 76 4.37 -9.08 -29.99
CA LYS A 76 5.04 -8.69 -28.76
C LYS A 76 4.12 -7.84 -27.88
N ARG A 77 3.45 -6.85 -28.47
CA ARG A 77 2.46 -6.00 -27.81
C ARG A 77 1.25 -6.80 -27.35
N ARG A 78 0.82 -7.77 -28.14
CA ARG A 78 -0.29 -8.67 -27.80
C ARG A 78 -0.02 -9.44 -26.52
N LYS A 79 1.19 -10.01 -26.37
CA LYS A 79 1.58 -10.74 -25.14
C LYS A 79 1.60 -9.82 -23.93
N PHE A 80 2.18 -8.62 -24.05
CA PHE A 80 2.21 -7.63 -22.98
C PHE A 80 0.79 -7.21 -22.57
N ASN A 81 -0.06 -6.87 -23.53
CA ASN A 81 -1.44 -6.48 -23.27
C ASN A 81 -2.25 -7.60 -22.60
N THR A 82 -2.04 -8.87 -23.01
CA THR A 82 -2.70 -10.01 -22.38
C THR A 82 -2.31 -10.15 -20.91
N ASN A 83 -1.04 -10.01 -20.57
CA ASN A 83 -0.56 -10.09 -19.18
C ASN A 83 -1.11 -8.93 -18.33
N ALA A 84 -1.12 -7.71 -18.87
CA ALA A 84 -1.68 -6.55 -18.20
C ALA A 84 -3.18 -6.74 -17.91
N ILE A 85 -3.95 -7.20 -18.88
CA ILE A 85 -5.37 -7.49 -18.75
C ILE A 85 -5.62 -8.57 -17.69
N GLN A 86 -4.85 -9.66 -17.70
CA GLN A 86 -4.97 -10.73 -16.71
C GLN A 86 -4.68 -10.22 -15.30
N PHE A 87 -3.62 -9.41 -15.14
CA PHE A 87 -3.29 -8.80 -13.85
C PHE A 87 -4.40 -7.89 -13.34
N ARG A 88 -5.01 -7.06 -14.23
CA ARG A 88 -6.13 -6.19 -13.83
C ARG A 88 -7.36 -6.99 -13.40
N LYS A 89 -7.70 -8.06 -14.13
CA LYS A 89 -8.83 -8.92 -13.77
C LYS A 89 -8.62 -9.55 -12.39
N TRP A 90 -7.45 -10.16 -12.15
CA TRP A 90 -7.11 -10.72 -10.86
C TRP A 90 -7.23 -9.67 -9.75
N ARG A 91 -6.68 -8.47 -9.97
CA ARG A 91 -6.71 -7.40 -8.99
C ARG A 91 -8.14 -6.95 -8.64
N ILE A 92 -9.02 -6.92 -9.63
CA ILE A 92 -10.44 -6.62 -9.44
C ILE A 92 -11.11 -7.71 -8.59
N GLU A 93 -10.86 -8.98 -8.86
CA GLU A 93 -11.40 -10.12 -8.11
C GLU A 93 -10.93 -10.09 -6.65
N GLU A 94 -9.63 -9.94 -6.39
CA GLU A 94 -9.07 -9.85 -5.04
C GLU A 94 -9.63 -8.64 -4.25
N LEU A 95 -9.77 -7.47 -4.89
CA LEU A 95 -10.35 -6.29 -4.24
C LEU A 95 -11.82 -6.52 -3.87
N GLN A 96 -12.58 -7.23 -4.71
CA GLN A 96 -13.98 -7.58 -4.40
C GLN A 96 -14.06 -8.54 -3.21
N GLU A 97 -13.17 -9.55 -3.14
CA GLU A 97 -13.08 -10.45 -2.00
C GLU A 97 -12.70 -9.72 -0.71
N LEU A 98 -11.71 -8.84 -0.77
CA LEU A 98 -11.29 -8.04 0.39
C LEU A 98 -12.41 -7.13 0.90
N ILE A 99 -13.17 -6.50 0.00
CA ILE A 99 -14.33 -5.68 0.38
C ILE A 99 -15.40 -6.55 1.05
N ALA A 100 -15.69 -7.73 0.50
CA ALA A 100 -16.67 -8.65 1.08
C ALA A 100 -16.23 -9.14 2.48
N LEU A 101 -14.95 -9.51 2.66
CA LEU A 101 -14.41 -9.89 3.96
C LEU A 101 -14.47 -8.75 4.98
N LEU A 102 -14.22 -7.52 4.53
CA LEU A 102 -14.30 -6.33 5.36
C LEU A 102 -15.75 -6.05 5.81
N GLU A 103 -16.73 -6.29 4.95
CA GLU A 103 -18.14 -6.10 5.27
C GLU A 103 -18.68 -7.12 6.28
N VAL A 104 -18.16 -8.35 6.24
CA VAL A 104 -18.58 -9.42 7.15
C VAL A 104 -17.88 -9.35 8.51
N GLY A 105 -16.57 -9.11 8.52
CA GLY A 105 -15.75 -9.26 9.72
C GLY A 105 -15.07 -7.97 10.21
N GLY A 106 -15.17 -6.88 9.47
CA GLY A 106 -14.45 -5.65 9.79
C GLY A 106 -12.92 -5.78 9.65
N THR A 107 -12.22 -4.71 9.99
CA THR A 107 -10.75 -4.65 9.92
C THR A 107 -10.06 -5.54 10.96
N GLU A 108 -10.75 -5.93 12.03
CA GLU A 108 -10.19 -6.78 13.10
C GLU A 108 -10.25 -8.27 12.77
N SER A 109 -10.97 -8.67 11.72
CA SER A 109 -11.04 -10.05 11.26
C SER A 109 -9.63 -10.57 10.89
N GLN A 110 -9.22 -11.67 11.50
CA GLN A 110 -7.93 -12.31 11.19
C GLN A 110 -7.83 -12.70 9.71
N GLN A 111 -8.95 -13.14 9.13
CA GLN A 111 -9.02 -13.52 7.73
C GLN A 111 -8.80 -12.31 6.83
N PHE A 112 -9.50 -11.19 7.09
CA PHE A 112 -9.28 -9.95 6.35
C PHE A 112 -7.84 -9.47 6.45
N GLN A 113 -7.26 -9.44 7.65
CA GLN A 113 -5.88 -8.98 7.83
C GLN A 113 -4.86 -9.86 7.10
N LYS A 114 -5.08 -11.18 7.08
CA LYS A 114 -4.21 -12.12 6.36
C LYS A 114 -4.26 -11.86 4.86
N GLU A 115 -5.47 -11.82 4.28
CA GLU A 115 -5.65 -11.63 2.84
C GLU A 115 -5.21 -10.22 2.39
N TYR A 116 -5.50 -9.19 3.18
CA TYR A 116 -5.06 -7.82 2.89
C TYR A 116 -3.53 -7.68 2.85
N LYS A 117 -2.82 -8.33 3.79
CA LYS A 117 -1.35 -8.38 3.77
C LYS A 117 -0.82 -9.14 2.56
N ALA A 118 -1.42 -10.31 2.25
CA ALA A 118 -1.04 -11.11 1.10
C ALA A 118 -1.24 -10.34 -0.21
N TYR A 119 -2.37 -9.66 -0.37
CA TYR A 119 -2.67 -8.78 -1.50
C TYR A 119 -1.58 -7.70 -1.70
N GLY A 120 -1.20 -6.99 -0.65
CA GLY A 120 -0.16 -5.96 -0.71
C GLY A 120 1.19 -6.49 -1.17
N VAL A 121 1.60 -7.66 -0.66
CA VAL A 121 2.86 -8.33 -1.05
C VAL A 121 2.81 -8.77 -2.51
N ILE A 122 1.74 -9.45 -2.94
CA ILE A 122 1.60 -9.94 -4.31
C ILE A 122 1.57 -8.77 -5.29
N CYS A 123 0.82 -7.71 -4.99
CA CYS A 123 0.78 -6.51 -5.82
C CYS A 123 2.17 -5.89 -6.02
N SER A 124 2.97 -5.82 -4.95
CA SER A 124 4.32 -5.28 -5.03
C SER A 124 5.24 -6.13 -5.91
N ILE A 125 5.20 -7.46 -5.76
CA ILE A 125 6.03 -8.38 -6.53
C ILE A 125 5.63 -8.35 -8.01
N VAL A 126 4.35 -8.49 -8.32
CA VAL A 126 3.86 -8.54 -9.71
C VAL A 126 4.09 -7.20 -10.42
N SER A 127 3.84 -6.07 -9.74
CA SER A 127 4.12 -4.76 -10.31
C SER A 127 5.60 -4.58 -10.63
N TYR A 128 6.49 -5.02 -9.74
CA TYR A 128 7.93 -4.97 -9.98
C TYR A 128 8.33 -5.83 -11.17
N GLN A 129 7.83 -7.07 -11.26
CA GLN A 129 8.16 -7.98 -12.36
C GLN A 129 7.63 -7.48 -13.71
N MET A 130 6.42 -6.94 -13.75
CA MET A 130 5.88 -6.34 -14.98
C MET A 130 6.66 -5.12 -15.44
N PHE A 131 7.16 -4.31 -14.49
CA PHE A 131 7.92 -3.11 -14.81
C PHE A 131 9.36 -3.44 -15.25
N VAL A 132 10.04 -4.37 -14.57
CA VAL A 132 11.47 -4.68 -14.80
C VAL A 132 11.63 -5.74 -15.90
N TYR A 133 10.69 -6.68 -16.02
CA TYR A 133 10.75 -7.79 -16.96
C TYR A 133 9.46 -7.95 -17.77
N PRO A 134 9.10 -6.96 -18.62
CA PRO A 134 7.83 -6.99 -19.34
C PRO A 134 7.68 -8.19 -20.30
N GLU A 135 8.80 -8.83 -20.66
CA GLU A 135 8.80 -9.98 -21.58
C GLU A 135 8.50 -11.31 -20.89
N ARG A 136 8.70 -11.43 -19.57
CA ARG A 136 8.53 -12.71 -18.84
C ARG A 136 7.09 -13.02 -18.49
N GLY A 137 6.27 -12.00 -18.34
CA GLY A 137 4.85 -12.15 -17.96
C GLY A 137 4.72 -12.92 -16.65
N CYS A 138 4.42 -12.27 -15.57
CA CYS A 138 4.14 -12.94 -14.30
C CYS A 138 2.64 -13.09 -14.12
N SER A 139 2.18 -14.31 -13.92
CA SER A 139 0.82 -14.55 -13.47
C SER A 139 0.77 -14.45 -11.95
N PRO A 140 -0.20 -13.73 -11.36
CA PRO A 140 -0.38 -13.69 -9.91
C PRO A 140 -0.56 -15.09 -9.28
N VAL A 141 -1.04 -16.05 -10.06
CA VAL A 141 -1.23 -17.44 -9.64
C VAL A 141 0.10 -18.14 -9.35
N GLU A 142 1.20 -17.73 -9.99
CA GLU A 142 2.53 -18.30 -9.78
C GLU A 142 3.23 -17.75 -8.53
N VAL A 143 2.70 -16.71 -7.91
CA VAL A 143 3.29 -16.03 -6.74
C VAL A 143 2.62 -16.49 -5.42
N ARG A 144 1.47 -17.16 -5.48
CA ARG A 144 0.79 -17.78 -4.34
C ARG A 144 1.38 -19.17 -4.01
#